data_bc22624c204cff8debdbcf8380c134b2
#
_entry.id   bc22624c204cff8debdbcf8380c134b2
#
_cell.length_a   1.000
_cell.length_b   1.000
_cell.length_c   1.000
_cell.angle_alpha   90.00
_cell.angle_beta   90.00
_cell.angle_gamma   90.00
#
_symmetry.space_group_name_H-M   'P 1'
#
loop_
_entity.id
_entity.type
_entity.pdbx_description
1 polymer ?
#
loop_
_entity_poly.entity_id
_entity_poly.type
_entity_poly.pdbx_seq_one_letter_code
_entity_poly.pdbx_strand_id
1 'polypeptide(L)'
;MHVIVDLCVVPLGVGVSVGEHVAACQRVIEASGLEYRMHAYGTNIEGPWDDVMAVVKACHQRVHEMGAPRITTTLKMGTRTDREQHMDDKVASVERHLQSP
;
A
#
# COMPACT_ATOMS: atom_id res chain seq x y z
N MET A 1 15.85 3.39 5.83
CA MET A 1 15.40 4.19 4.69
C MET A 1 13.87 4.21 4.66
N HIS A 2 13.30 5.39 4.72
CA HIS A 2 11.86 5.57 4.63
C HIS A 2 11.39 5.42 3.18
N VAL A 3 10.28 4.71 2.98
CA VAL A 3 9.68 4.51 1.65
C VAL A 3 8.18 4.83 1.72
N ILE A 4 7.68 5.42 0.64
CA ILE A 4 6.24 5.59 0.42
C ILE A 4 5.88 4.70 -0.75
N VAL A 5 4.86 3.87 -0.58
CA VAL A 5 4.41 2.96 -1.65
C VAL A 5 2.94 3.15 -1.96
N ASP A 6 2.57 2.74 -3.17
CA ASP A 6 1.19 2.50 -3.55
C ASP A 6 1.08 1.03 -3.93
N LEU A 7 0.31 0.29 -3.15
CA LEU A 7 0.20 -1.16 -3.23
C LEU A 7 -1.17 -1.58 -3.75
N CYS A 8 -1.19 -2.40 -4.79
CA CYS A 8 -2.40 -3.05 -5.28
C CYS A 8 -2.14 -4.54 -5.45
N VAL A 9 -2.76 -5.37 -4.60
CA VAL A 9 -2.64 -6.84 -4.62
C VAL A 9 -3.88 -7.41 -5.28
N VAL A 10 -3.72 -8.06 -6.41
CA VAL A 10 -4.83 -8.61 -7.21
C VAL A 10 -4.74 -10.13 -7.28
N PRO A 11 -5.64 -10.86 -6.61
CA PRO A 11 -5.72 -12.31 -6.75
C PRO A 11 -6.29 -12.68 -8.12
N LEU A 12 -5.78 -13.76 -8.69
CA LEU A 12 -6.23 -14.31 -9.96
C LEU A 12 -6.80 -15.71 -9.74
N GLY A 13 -7.84 -16.06 -10.49
CA GLY A 13 -8.45 -17.40 -10.40
C GLY A 13 -9.43 -17.57 -9.24
N VAL A 14 -9.93 -16.47 -8.67
CA VAL A 14 -10.88 -16.47 -7.54
C VAL A 14 -12.24 -15.85 -7.90
N GLY A 15 -12.51 -15.62 -9.19
CA GLY A 15 -13.74 -14.98 -9.67
C GLY A 15 -13.55 -13.48 -9.94
N VAL A 16 -14.65 -12.79 -10.15
CA VAL A 16 -14.64 -11.36 -10.53
C VAL A 16 -14.64 -10.41 -9.35
N SER A 17 -15.10 -10.87 -8.19
CA SER A 17 -15.12 -10.05 -6.97
C SER A 17 -13.94 -10.42 -6.07
N VAL A 18 -13.17 -9.42 -5.65
CA VAL A 18 -11.97 -9.60 -4.84
C VAL A 18 -12.06 -8.89 -3.47
N GLY A 19 -13.26 -8.41 -3.11
CA GLY A 19 -13.47 -7.62 -1.89
C GLY A 19 -13.00 -8.30 -0.61
N GLU A 20 -13.20 -9.61 -0.48
CA GLU A 20 -12.74 -10.37 0.69
C GLU A 20 -11.20 -10.40 0.78
N HIS A 21 -10.53 -10.53 -0.35
CA HIS A 21 -9.07 -10.55 -0.43
C HIS A 21 -8.48 -9.18 -0.11
N VAL A 22 -9.12 -8.12 -0.62
CA VAL A 22 -8.73 -6.74 -0.31
C VAL A 22 -8.90 -6.46 1.17
N ALA A 23 -10.02 -6.87 1.77
CA ALA A 23 -10.26 -6.71 3.21
C ALA A 23 -9.20 -7.46 4.05
N ALA A 24 -8.83 -8.66 3.63
CA ALA A 24 -7.78 -9.43 4.32
C ALA A 24 -6.43 -8.69 4.29
N CYS A 25 -6.06 -8.11 3.13
CA CYS A 25 -4.86 -7.29 3.02
C CYS A 25 -4.94 -6.05 3.91
N GLN A 26 -6.09 -5.39 3.99
CA GLN A 26 -6.27 -4.22 4.87
C GLN A 26 -6.04 -4.59 6.34
N ARG A 27 -6.51 -5.77 6.78
CA ARG A 27 -6.26 -6.23 8.16
C ARG A 27 -4.76 -6.47 8.41
N VAL A 28 -4.05 -7.03 7.45
CA VAL A 28 -2.58 -7.21 7.54
C VAL A 28 -1.88 -5.86 7.66
N ILE A 29 -2.26 -4.90 6.82
CA ILE A 29 -1.67 -3.56 6.81
C ILE A 29 -1.94 -2.85 8.15
N GLU A 30 -3.18 -2.88 8.62
CA GLU A 30 -3.59 -2.27 9.89
C GLU A 30 -2.80 -2.88 11.06
N ALA A 31 -2.66 -4.20 11.09
CA ALA A 31 -1.94 -4.89 12.16
C ALA A 31 -0.44 -4.56 12.20
N SER A 32 0.11 -4.09 11.10
CA SER A 32 1.53 -3.71 11.03
C SER A 32 1.87 -2.46 11.85
N GLY A 33 0.89 -1.61 12.13
CA GLY A 33 1.09 -0.33 12.79
C GLY A 33 1.70 0.75 11.90
N LEU A 34 1.94 0.48 10.62
CA LEU A 34 2.45 1.49 9.68
C LEU A 34 1.36 2.49 9.29
N GLU A 35 1.76 3.69 8.93
CA GLU A 35 0.84 4.68 8.37
C GLU A 35 0.35 4.21 7.01
N TYR A 36 -0.96 4.26 6.79
CA TYR A 36 -1.56 3.85 5.53
C TYR A 36 -2.83 4.62 5.21
N ARG A 37 -3.17 4.64 3.91
CA ARG A 37 -4.44 5.17 3.42
C ARG A 37 -4.93 4.32 2.27
N MET A 38 -6.11 3.73 2.43
CA MET A 38 -6.77 3.00 1.36
C MET A 38 -7.41 3.99 0.36
N HIS A 39 -7.34 3.66 -0.92
CA HIS A 39 -8.04 4.38 -1.98
C HIS A 39 -8.70 3.38 -2.94
N ALA A 40 -9.38 3.87 -3.98
CA ALA A 40 -10.21 3.03 -4.84
C ALA A 40 -9.42 1.91 -5.56
N TYR A 41 -8.13 2.13 -5.84
CA TYR A 41 -7.31 1.21 -6.62
C TYR A 41 -6.13 0.62 -5.84
N GLY A 42 -6.07 0.82 -4.54
CA GLY A 42 -4.96 0.31 -3.74
C GLY A 42 -4.83 0.97 -2.39
N THR A 43 -3.64 0.91 -1.83
CA THR A 43 -3.35 1.46 -0.51
C THR A 43 -1.98 2.12 -0.50
N ASN A 44 -1.95 3.36 -0.07
CA ASN A 44 -0.67 4.01 0.23
C ASN A 44 -0.19 3.53 1.60
N ILE A 45 1.08 3.19 1.69
CA ILE A 45 1.73 2.77 2.94
C ILE A 45 3.08 3.46 3.01
N GLU A 46 3.48 3.88 4.21
CA GLU A 46 4.80 4.44 4.41
C GLU A 46 5.44 3.95 5.70
N GLY A 47 6.75 3.93 5.71
CA GLY A 47 7.55 3.53 6.85
C GLY A 47 8.94 3.08 6.45
N PRO A 48 9.68 2.45 7.38
CA PRO A 48 10.97 1.85 7.07
C PRO A 48 10.85 0.80 5.96
N TRP A 49 11.81 0.80 5.05
CA TRP A 49 11.81 -0.10 3.89
C TRP A 49 11.51 -1.55 4.23
N ASP A 50 12.24 -2.12 5.20
CA ASP A 50 12.09 -3.52 5.54
C ASP A 50 10.70 -3.82 6.10
N ASP A 51 10.13 -2.93 6.89
CA ASP A 51 8.80 -3.09 7.46
C ASP A 51 7.71 -3.04 6.39
N VAL A 52 7.82 -2.11 5.44
CA VAL A 52 6.87 -2.01 4.32
C VAL A 52 6.95 -3.26 3.44
N MET A 53 8.15 -3.72 3.11
CA MET A 53 8.33 -4.93 2.30
C MET A 53 7.80 -6.18 3.02
N ALA A 54 7.95 -6.26 4.33
CA ALA A 54 7.40 -7.35 5.14
C ALA A 54 5.86 -7.37 5.06
N VAL A 55 5.22 -6.21 5.06
CA VAL A 55 3.76 -6.09 4.89
C VAL A 55 3.31 -6.55 3.51
N VAL A 56 4.03 -6.17 2.46
CA VAL A 56 3.75 -6.63 1.10
C VAL A 56 3.80 -8.15 1.03
N LYS A 57 4.84 -8.76 1.58
CA LYS A 57 4.97 -10.22 1.65
C LYS A 57 3.83 -10.86 2.43
N ALA A 58 3.48 -10.30 3.58
CA ALA A 58 2.41 -10.82 4.43
C ALA A 58 1.05 -10.77 3.72
N CYS A 59 0.78 -9.73 2.92
CA CYS A 59 -0.42 -9.65 2.10
C CYS A 59 -0.47 -10.79 1.07
N HIS A 60 0.62 -11.06 0.38
CA HIS A 60 0.72 -12.19 -0.55
C HIS A 60 0.47 -13.52 0.14
N GLN A 61 1.13 -13.75 1.28
CA GLN A 61 0.95 -14.99 2.05
C GLN A 61 -0.51 -15.17 2.46
N ARG A 62 -1.15 -14.13 2.95
CA ARG A 62 -2.55 -14.19 3.38
C ARG A 62 -3.49 -14.50 2.22
N VAL A 63 -3.31 -13.85 1.07
CA VAL A 63 -4.16 -14.06 -0.11
C VAL A 63 -3.98 -15.49 -0.67
N HIS A 64 -2.77 -16.01 -0.70
CA HIS A 64 -2.53 -17.40 -1.08
C HIS A 64 -3.19 -18.39 -0.11
N GLU A 65 -3.15 -18.13 1.19
CA GLU A 65 -3.83 -18.94 2.21
C GLU A 65 -5.34 -18.99 2.00
N MET A 66 -5.93 -17.94 1.44
CA MET A 66 -7.36 -17.87 1.12
C MET A 66 -7.71 -18.65 -0.16
N GLY A 67 -6.74 -19.28 -0.79
CA GLY A 67 -6.96 -20.14 -1.95
C GLY A 67 -6.68 -19.50 -3.31
N ALA A 68 -6.17 -18.28 -3.36
CA ALA A 68 -5.78 -17.67 -4.63
C ALA A 68 -4.50 -18.34 -5.16
N PRO A 69 -4.55 -18.99 -6.34
CA PRO A 69 -3.38 -19.69 -6.88
C PRO A 69 -2.34 -18.74 -7.46
N ARG A 70 -2.75 -17.56 -7.86
CA ARG A 70 -1.87 -16.54 -8.46
C ARG A 70 -2.25 -15.16 -7.95
N ILE A 71 -1.23 -14.33 -7.83
CA ILE A 71 -1.39 -12.92 -7.45
C ILE A 71 -0.56 -12.08 -8.40
N THR A 72 -1.15 -11.00 -8.91
CA THR A 72 -0.42 -9.94 -9.59
C THR A 72 -0.45 -8.71 -8.71
N THR A 73 0.72 -8.18 -8.38
CA THR A 73 0.83 -7.01 -7.52
C THR A 73 1.46 -5.86 -8.28
N THR A 74 0.83 -4.71 -8.19
CA THR A 74 1.44 -3.45 -8.61
C THR A 74 1.96 -2.75 -7.37
N LEU A 75 3.23 -2.43 -7.38
CA LEU A 75 3.89 -1.72 -6.29
C LEU A 75 4.66 -0.54 -6.87
N LYS A 76 4.14 0.65 -6.63
CA LYS A 76 4.84 1.88 -6.97
C LYS A 76 5.50 2.38 -5.70
N MET A 77 6.79 2.68 -5.76
CA MET A 77 7.54 3.10 -4.58
C MET A 77 8.39 4.32 -4.87
N GLY A 78 8.55 5.14 -3.84
CA GLY A 78 9.43 6.29 -3.90
C GLY A 78 10.22 6.45 -2.61
N THR A 79 11.46 6.84 -2.76
CA THR A 79 12.35 7.21 -1.67
C THR A 79 13.02 8.53 -2.01
N ARG A 80 13.48 9.22 -0.99
CA ARG A 80 14.29 10.42 -1.19
C ARG A 80 15.30 10.57 -0.07
N THR A 81 16.42 11.19 -0.39
CA THR A 81 17.55 11.34 0.52
C THR A 81 17.84 12.81 0.90
N ASP A 82 17.13 13.74 0.25
CA ASP A 82 17.37 15.17 0.44
C ASP A 82 16.63 15.77 1.63
N ARG A 83 15.52 15.14 2.05
CA ARG A 83 14.78 15.52 3.25
C ARG A 83 13.83 14.38 3.65
N GLU A 84 13.34 14.43 4.88
CA GLU A 84 12.24 13.59 5.32
C GLU A 84 10.93 14.10 4.74
N GLN A 85 10.13 13.20 4.18
CA GLN A 85 8.81 13.52 3.65
C GLN A 85 7.87 12.35 3.87
N HIS A 86 6.65 12.66 4.32
CA HIS A 86 5.55 11.72 4.52
C HIS A 86 4.48 11.93 3.44
N MET A 87 3.61 10.93 3.27
CA MET A 87 2.56 11.00 2.24
C MET A 87 1.62 12.19 2.45
N ASP A 88 1.33 12.56 3.69
CA ASP A 88 0.51 13.74 3.99
C ASP A 88 1.18 15.04 3.55
N ASP A 89 2.51 15.12 3.65
CA ASP A 89 3.28 16.28 3.19
C ASP A 89 3.15 16.48 1.69
N LYS A 90 3.13 15.39 0.93
CA LYS A 90 2.97 15.45 -0.53
C LYS A 90 1.62 16.05 -0.90
N VAL A 91 0.55 15.59 -0.26
CA VAL A 91 -0.81 16.09 -0.49
C VAL A 91 -0.93 17.53 -0.02
N ALA A 92 -0.42 17.86 1.16
CA ALA A 92 -0.46 19.20 1.71
C ALA A 92 0.29 20.21 0.83
N SER A 93 1.41 19.79 0.23
CA SER A 93 2.16 20.64 -0.71
C SER A 93 1.32 21.02 -1.93
N VAL A 94 0.63 20.06 -2.51
CA VAL A 94 -0.26 20.32 -3.67
C VAL A 94 -1.43 21.22 -3.27
N GLU A 95 -2.04 20.95 -2.10
CA GLU A 95 -3.15 21.77 -1.61
C GLU A 95 -2.74 23.24 -1.42
N ARG A 96 -1.53 23.48 -0.91
CA ARG A 96 -1.02 24.85 -0.77
C ARG A 96 -0.89 25.55 -2.13
N HIS A 97 -0.40 24.84 -3.16
CA HIS A 97 -0.29 25.38 -4.50
C HIS A 97 -1.67 25.66 -5.13
N LEU A 98 -2.67 24.84 -4.82
CA LEU A 98 -4.03 25.05 -5.29
C LEU A 98 -4.70 26.30 -4.67
N GLN A 99 -4.28 26.69 -3.47
CA GLN A 99 -4.78 27.87 -2.77
C GLN A 99 -4.10 29.17 -3.23
N SER A 100 -2.95 29.05 -3.89
CA SER A 100 -2.21 30.21 -4.41
C SER A 100 -2.71 30.57 -5.81
N PRO A 101 -3.01 31.86 -6.11
CA PRO A 101 -3.41 32.31 -7.44
C PRO A 101 -2.29 32.18 -8.47
#